data_ec1898dfe36ad161f2b5655f30e717a4
#
_entry.id   ec1898dfe36ad161f2b5655f30e717a4
#
_cell.length_a   1.000
_cell.length_b   1.000
_cell.length_c   1.000
_cell.angle_alpha   90.00
_cell.angle_beta   90.00
_cell.angle_gamma   90.00
#
_symmetry.space_group_name_H-M   'P 1'
#
loop_
_entity.id
_entity.type
_entity.pdbx_description
1 polymer ?
#
loop_
_entity_poly.entity_id
_entity_poly.type
_entity_poly.pdbx_seq_one_letter_code
_entity_poly.pdbx_strand_id
1 'polypeptide(L)'
;MKQKQEQRLYEKATGKISVRLINDMMLHYAMQESKVALKGLVCALKGLDPADVSDVELLNQVNYNELGKEVVLDVKVTLNNKEILNIELQVYHDTNWIKRSLLYLCRAYDSIGHGDDYSKLKPTTHIGIMGYDLFPERPEFYAKYLLSNTRTHAVYAPLLGVNVLSLNRIDLATEEDKKSGLDDWARMFLAETWEEVQTLAREREALQAVAETMYDVNADAKKRAVFEARRKYREIMTTTKNEIARLEKENDQYRQEVDEYRQEVDQYRQRIAELEAQLADKS
;
A
#
# COMPACT_ATOMS: atom_id res chain seq x y z
N MET A 1 -23.84 -27.83 30.90
CA MET A 1 -24.62 -26.65 30.51
C MET A 1 -23.94 -26.08 29.27
N LYS A 2 -24.57 -26.21 28.07
CA LYS A 2 -24.07 -25.57 26.85
C LYS A 2 -24.27 -24.06 27.02
N GLN A 3 -23.19 -23.28 27.13
CA GLN A 3 -23.26 -21.84 26.97
C GLN A 3 -23.87 -21.57 25.57
N LYS A 4 -25.03 -20.92 25.53
CA LYS A 4 -25.56 -20.31 24.31
C LYS A 4 -24.50 -19.31 23.88
N GLN A 5 -23.78 -19.62 22.82
CA GLN A 5 -22.94 -18.63 22.13
C GLN A 5 -23.91 -17.52 21.70
N GLU A 6 -23.80 -16.33 22.29
CA GLU A 6 -24.54 -15.17 21.82
C GLU A 6 -24.16 -14.94 20.36
N GLN A 7 -25.15 -14.98 19.49
CA GLN A 7 -24.96 -14.77 18.06
C GLN A 7 -24.41 -13.35 17.84
N ARG A 8 -23.27 -13.25 17.20
CA ARG A 8 -22.59 -11.98 16.96
C ARG A 8 -23.42 -11.11 16.02
N LEU A 9 -23.40 -9.79 16.24
CA LEU A 9 -24.29 -8.87 15.53
C LEU A 9 -24.06 -8.87 13.99
N TYR A 10 -22.80 -8.99 13.54
CA TYR A 10 -22.49 -9.05 12.10
C TYR A 10 -23.06 -10.30 11.42
N GLU A 11 -23.32 -11.40 12.14
CA GLU A 11 -23.90 -12.65 11.59
C GLU A 11 -25.35 -12.48 11.14
N LYS A 12 -26.01 -11.40 11.55
CA LYS A 12 -27.37 -11.03 11.16
C LYS A 12 -27.41 -10.00 10.02
N ALA A 13 -26.27 -9.39 9.70
CA ALA A 13 -26.19 -8.40 8.64
C ALA A 13 -26.30 -9.08 7.27
N THR A 14 -26.94 -8.40 6.32
CA THR A 14 -27.14 -8.91 4.94
C THR A 14 -26.91 -7.83 3.91
N GLY A 15 -26.57 -8.25 2.70
CA GLY A 15 -26.43 -7.37 1.54
C GLY A 15 -25.11 -6.59 1.51
N LYS A 16 -25.08 -5.48 0.77
CA LYS A 16 -23.86 -4.72 0.47
C LYS A 16 -23.31 -3.98 1.68
N ILE A 17 -21.98 -3.96 1.77
CA ILE A 17 -21.21 -3.25 2.81
C ILE A 17 -20.85 -1.85 2.27
N SER A 18 -21.17 -0.79 3.02
CA SER A 18 -20.83 0.59 2.63
C SER A 18 -19.34 0.89 2.85
N VAL A 19 -18.82 0.54 4.02
CA VAL A 19 -17.40 0.72 4.38
C VAL A 19 -16.72 -0.63 4.47
N ARG A 20 -16.02 -1.01 3.41
CA ARG A 20 -15.33 -2.30 3.25
C ARG A 20 -13.91 -2.21 3.83
N LEU A 21 -13.27 -3.37 4.08
CA LEU A 21 -11.89 -3.43 4.58
C LEU A 21 -10.86 -2.81 3.59
N ILE A 22 -11.17 -2.79 2.29
CA ILE A 22 -10.36 -2.13 1.26
C ILE A 22 -10.33 -0.58 1.39
N ASN A 23 -11.02 -0.02 2.35
CA ASN A 23 -10.88 1.38 2.75
C ASN A 23 -9.71 1.51 3.71
N ASP A 24 -8.72 2.38 3.40
CA ASP A 24 -7.51 2.58 4.19
C ASP A 24 -7.79 2.95 5.66
N MET A 25 -8.78 3.81 5.88
CA MET A 25 -9.21 4.20 7.23
C MET A 25 -9.86 3.01 7.96
N MET A 26 -10.61 2.14 7.25
CA MET A 26 -11.20 0.94 7.82
C MET A 26 -10.12 -0.06 8.22
N LEU A 27 -9.13 -0.29 7.34
CA LEU A 27 -8.00 -1.15 7.66
C LEU A 27 -7.28 -0.67 8.92
N HIS A 28 -6.84 0.59 8.93
CA HIS A 28 -6.11 1.13 10.09
C HIS A 28 -6.94 1.07 11.37
N TYR A 29 -8.24 1.44 11.29
CA TYR A 29 -9.16 1.38 12.42
C TYR A 29 -9.32 -0.05 12.95
N ALA A 30 -9.53 -1.04 12.07
CA ALA A 30 -9.66 -2.44 12.48
C ALA A 30 -8.39 -2.96 13.16
N MET A 31 -7.21 -2.58 12.65
CA MET A 31 -5.92 -2.96 13.24
C MET A 31 -5.65 -2.28 14.58
N GLN A 32 -6.16 -1.05 14.77
CA GLN A 32 -6.04 -0.31 16.04
C GLN A 32 -6.99 -0.85 17.11
N GLU A 33 -8.24 -1.14 16.74
CA GLU A 33 -9.28 -1.60 17.68
C GLU A 33 -9.08 -3.07 18.10
N SER A 34 -8.44 -3.90 17.28
CA SER A 34 -8.27 -5.32 17.56
C SER A 34 -6.83 -5.81 17.42
N LYS A 35 -6.21 -6.10 18.57
CA LYS A 35 -4.88 -6.76 18.60
C LYS A 35 -4.91 -8.16 17.97
N VAL A 36 -6.05 -8.85 18.00
CA VAL A 36 -6.25 -10.16 17.36
C VAL A 36 -6.24 -10.01 15.84
N ALA A 37 -6.95 -9.02 15.30
CA ALA A 37 -6.94 -8.71 13.88
C ALA A 37 -5.53 -8.29 13.41
N LEU A 38 -4.87 -7.39 14.15
CA LEU A 38 -3.52 -6.93 13.85
C LEU A 38 -2.53 -8.09 13.79
N LYS A 39 -2.52 -8.94 14.83
CA LYS A 39 -1.65 -10.12 14.90
C LYS A 39 -1.94 -11.08 13.74
N GLY A 40 -3.21 -11.34 13.44
CA GLY A 40 -3.61 -12.22 12.34
C GLY A 40 -3.14 -11.73 10.98
N LEU A 41 -3.30 -10.44 10.66
CA LEU A 41 -2.82 -9.86 9.42
C LEU A 41 -1.28 -9.95 9.30
N VAL A 42 -0.55 -9.58 10.37
CA VAL A 42 0.92 -9.65 10.40
C VAL A 42 1.40 -11.08 10.21
N CYS A 43 0.79 -12.06 10.90
CA CYS A 43 1.16 -13.46 10.75
C CYS A 43 0.91 -13.97 9.32
N ALA A 44 -0.22 -13.64 8.70
CA ALA A 44 -0.52 -14.01 7.33
C ALA A 44 0.51 -13.43 6.33
N LEU A 45 0.83 -12.14 6.45
CA LEU A 45 1.81 -11.45 5.59
C LEU A 45 3.25 -11.97 5.77
N LYS A 46 3.59 -12.45 6.97
CA LYS A 46 4.93 -13.00 7.25
C LYS A 46 5.03 -14.51 7.04
N GLY A 47 3.90 -15.21 6.85
CA GLY A 47 3.86 -16.67 6.80
C GLY A 47 4.19 -17.33 8.15
N LEU A 48 3.83 -16.67 9.28
CA LEU A 48 4.12 -17.14 10.64
C LEU A 48 2.89 -17.81 11.28
N ASP A 49 3.15 -18.80 12.14
CA ASP A 49 2.10 -19.29 13.02
C ASP A 49 1.83 -18.25 14.12
N PRO A 50 0.57 -17.87 14.38
CA PRO A 50 0.25 -16.97 15.48
C PRO A 50 0.76 -17.44 16.86
N ALA A 51 0.94 -18.75 17.07
CA ALA A 51 1.52 -19.27 18.31
C ALA A 51 2.99 -18.90 18.52
N ASP A 52 3.75 -18.70 17.43
CA ASP A 52 5.16 -18.32 17.47
C ASP A 52 5.38 -16.80 17.63
N VAL A 53 4.31 -16.00 17.54
CA VAL A 53 4.37 -14.55 17.67
C VAL A 53 3.99 -14.14 19.09
N SER A 54 4.97 -13.65 19.85
CA SER A 54 4.77 -13.25 21.25
C SER A 54 4.07 -11.89 21.36
N ASP A 55 4.41 -10.94 20.48
CA ASP A 55 3.83 -9.60 20.51
C ASP A 55 3.79 -8.90 19.14
N VAL A 56 2.73 -8.13 18.92
CA VAL A 56 2.57 -7.21 17.80
C VAL A 56 2.01 -5.89 18.35
N GLU A 57 2.72 -4.80 18.10
CA GLU A 57 2.35 -3.48 18.59
C GLU A 57 2.18 -2.49 17.43
N LEU A 58 1.04 -1.79 17.39
CA LEU A 58 0.78 -0.70 16.45
C LEU A 58 1.50 0.57 16.94
N LEU A 59 2.40 1.11 16.10
CA LEU A 59 3.25 2.26 16.43
C LEU A 59 2.61 3.62 16.14
N ASN A 60 1.67 3.68 15.21
CA ASN A 60 1.05 4.92 14.73
C ASN A 60 -0.45 4.94 15.02
N GLN A 61 -0.80 5.00 16.29
CA GLN A 61 -2.21 5.16 16.70
C GLN A 61 -2.78 6.50 16.23
N VAL A 62 -4.04 6.51 15.85
CA VAL A 62 -4.77 7.67 15.31
C VAL A 62 -5.97 7.98 16.17
N ASN A 63 -6.15 9.26 16.51
CA ASN A 63 -7.40 9.74 17.13
C ASN A 63 -8.45 10.05 16.04
N TYR A 64 -9.39 9.14 15.83
CA TYR A 64 -10.41 9.26 14.80
C TYR A 64 -11.44 10.38 15.05
N ASN A 65 -11.49 10.94 16.25
CA ASN A 65 -12.36 12.08 16.59
C ASN A 65 -11.74 13.43 16.16
N GLU A 66 -10.44 13.46 15.89
CA GLU A 66 -9.66 14.67 15.59
C GLU A 66 -8.93 14.59 14.23
N LEU A 67 -9.47 13.83 13.29
CA LEU A 67 -8.83 13.60 11.99
C LEU A 67 -8.63 14.90 11.20
N GLY A 68 -7.39 15.33 11.10
CA GLY A 68 -6.94 16.35 10.14
C GLY A 68 -6.85 15.81 8.70
N LYS A 69 -6.65 16.71 7.73
CA LYS A 69 -6.60 16.35 6.29
C LYS A 69 -5.38 15.48 5.91
N GLU A 70 -4.31 15.47 6.71
CA GLU A 70 -3.01 14.86 6.39
C GLU A 70 -2.66 13.64 7.25
N VAL A 71 -3.65 12.91 7.77
CA VAL A 71 -3.37 11.73 8.58
C VAL A 71 -2.86 10.59 7.70
N VAL A 72 -1.70 10.04 8.05
CA VAL A 72 -1.14 8.83 7.45
C VAL A 72 -1.83 7.62 8.07
N LEU A 73 -2.48 6.82 7.25
CA LEU A 73 -3.26 5.64 7.67
C LEU A 73 -2.55 4.32 7.31
N ASP A 74 -1.24 4.35 7.11
CA ASP A 74 -0.45 3.13 7.01
C ASP A 74 -0.43 2.42 8.38
N VAL A 75 -0.42 1.10 8.37
CA VAL A 75 -0.34 0.30 9.60
C VAL A 75 1.14 0.02 9.89
N LYS A 76 1.74 0.80 10.79
CA LYS A 76 3.14 0.60 11.19
C LYS A 76 3.21 -0.17 12.50
N VAL A 77 3.89 -1.31 12.50
CA VAL A 77 3.96 -2.21 13.66
C VAL A 77 5.37 -2.66 13.98
N THR A 78 5.59 -3.02 15.25
CA THR A 78 6.71 -3.89 15.63
C THR A 78 6.22 -5.32 15.82
N LEU A 79 7.03 -6.27 15.34
CA LEU A 79 6.83 -7.69 15.54
C LEU A 79 7.87 -8.21 16.53
N ASN A 80 7.42 -8.76 17.65
CA ASN A 80 8.27 -9.29 18.74
C ASN A 80 9.35 -8.28 19.22
N ASN A 81 9.11 -6.98 19.06
CA ASN A 81 10.08 -5.91 19.27
C ASN A 81 11.40 -6.06 18.49
N LYS A 82 11.44 -6.88 17.45
CA LYS A 82 12.66 -7.22 16.67
C LYS A 82 12.61 -6.77 15.22
N GLU A 83 11.44 -6.59 14.65
CA GLU A 83 11.23 -6.21 13.25
C GLU A 83 10.20 -5.10 13.15
N ILE A 84 10.34 -4.22 12.14
CA ILE A 84 9.37 -3.17 11.81
C ILE A 84 8.66 -3.55 10.50
N LEU A 85 7.34 -3.49 10.49
CA LEU A 85 6.53 -3.63 9.29
C LEU A 85 5.77 -2.32 9.07
N ASN A 86 5.78 -1.83 7.83
CA ASN A 86 4.95 -0.72 7.39
C ASN A 86 4.01 -1.23 6.29
N ILE A 87 2.72 -1.36 6.60
CA ILE A 87 1.70 -1.92 5.71
C ILE A 87 0.88 -0.77 5.14
N GLU A 88 0.91 -0.62 3.83
CA GLU A 88 0.18 0.41 3.09
C GLU A 88 -0.88 -0.23 2.19
N LEU A 89 -2.12 0.26 2.25
CA LEU A 89 -3.18 -0.13 1.34
C LEU A 89 -3.26 0.88 0.19
N GLN A 90 -3.02 0.42 -1.03
CA GLN A 90 -3.04 1.24 -2.25
C GLN A 90 -4.05 0.68 -3.26
N VAL A 91 -5.26 1.22 -3.24
CA VAL A 91 -6.38 0.76 -4.09
C VAL A 91 -6.33 1.39 -5.48
N TYR A 92 -6.04 2.68 -5.54
CA TYR A 92 -5.99 3.44 -6.79
C TYR A 92 -4.58 3.44 -7.35
N HIS A 93 -4.47 3.31 -8.67
CA HIS A 93 -3.18 3.32 -9.35
C HIS A 93 -2.41 4.61 -9.05
N ASP A 94 -1.18 4.47 -8.55
CA ASP A 94 -0.26 5.57 -8.27
C ASP A 94 1.04 5.35 -9.04
N THR A 95 1.33 6.21 -10.00
CA THR A 95 2.52 6.15 -10.86
C THR A 95 3.83 6.29 -10.07
N ASN A 96 3.79 6.86 -8.89
CA ASN A 96 4.95 7.08 -8.03
C ASN A 96 5.09 6.07 -6.89
N TRP A 97 4.22 5.04 -6.82
CA TRP A 97 4.22 4.11 -5.69
C TRP A 97 5.58 3.45 -5.45
N ILE A 98 6.29 3.02 -6.50
CA ILE A 98 7.61 2.39 -6.38
C ILE A 98 8.61 3.33 -5.68
N LYS A 99 8.67 4.60 -6.07
CA LYS A 99 9.56 5.58 -5.43
C LYS A 99 9.14 5.87 -3.99
N ARG A 100 7.84 5.96 -3.76
CA ARG A 100 7.26 6.24 -2.45
C ARG A 100 7.48 5.08 -1.48
N SER A 101 7.27 3.84 -1.90
CA SER A 101 7.48 2.65 -1.08
C SER A 101 8.94 2.52 -0.61
N LEU A 102 9.91 2.79 -1.49
CA LEU A 102 11.33 2.83 -1.14
C LEU A 102 11.64 3.95 -0.13
N LEU A 103 11.07 5.15 -0.35
CA LEU A 103 11.24 6.26 0.59
C LEU A 103 10.66 5.93 1.97
N TYR A 104 9.49 5.32 2.03
CA TYR A 104 8.84 4.93 3.29
C TYR A 104 9.58 3.79 3.99
N LEU A 105 10.12 2.83 3.23
CA LEU A 105 11.01 1.80 3.76
C LEU A 105 12.23 2.42 4.43
N CYS A 106 12.94 3.34 3.74
CA CYS A 106 14.11 4.01 4.28
C CYS A 106 13.78 4.82 5.55
N ARG A 107 12.67 5.58 5.53
CA ARG A 107 12.20 6.34 6.71
C ARG A 107 11.80 5.45 7.89
N ALA A 108 11.25 4.28 7.62
CA ALA A 108 10.89 3.34 8.68
C ALA A 108 12.12 2.65 9.27
N TYR A 109 13.15 2.41 8.45
CA TYR A 109 14.42 1.81 8.85
C TYR A 109 15.29 2.80 9.65
N ASP A 110 15.29 4.08 9.29
CA ASP A 110 15.97 5.17 10.00
C ASP A 110 15.26 5.46 11.33
N SER A 111 15.37 4.51 12.26
CA SER A 111 14.62 4.48 13.52
C SER A 111 15.47 4.77 14.76
N ILE A 112 16.76 5.05 14.57
CA ILE A 112 17.72 5.37 15.64
C ILE A 112 18.07 6.85 15.67
N GLY A 113 18.47 7.35 16.83
CA GLY A 113 18.89 8.74 17.02
C GLY A 113 20.35 8.98 16.61
N HIS A 114 20.71 10.27 16.49
CA HIS A 114 22.09 10.68 16.23
C HIS A 114 23.03 10.17 17.35
N GLY A 115 24.07 9.41 16.98
CA GLY A 115 25.03 8.83 17.92
C GLY A 115 24.63 7.47 18.51
N ASP A 116 23.47 6.94 18.13
CA ASP A 116 23.07 5.58 18.51
C ASP A 116 23.92 4.52 17.79
N ASP A 117 24.06 3.36 18.43
CA ASP A 117 24.74 2.20 17.84
C ASP A 117 23.86 1.58 16.73
N TYR A 118 24.46 1.29 15.57
CA TYR A 118 23.78 0.67 14.42
C TYR A 118 23.21 -0.72 14.73
N SER A 119 23.69 -1.41 15.79
CA SER A 119 23.10 -2.68 16.25
C SER A 119 21.66 -2.56 16.73
N LYS A 120 21.17 -1.34 17.01
CA LYS A 120 19.78 -1.05 17.38
C LYS A 120 18.83 -1.02 16.17
N LEU A 121 19.37 -0.94 14.94
CA LEU A 121 18.56 -0.96 13.73
C LEU A 121 17.82 -2.29 13.61
N LYS A 122 16.51 -2.21 13.37
CA LYS A 122 15.67 -3.39 13.23
C LYS A 122 15.43 -3.69 11.75
N PRO A 123 15.44 -4.96 11.35
CA PRO A 123 14.94 -5.34 10.02
C PRO A 123 13.59 -4.69 9.76
N THR A 124 13.43 -4.14 8.57
CA THR A 124 12.23 -3.36 8.21
C THR A 124 11.70 -3.82 6.87
N THR A 125 10.41 -4.11 6.82
CA THR A 125 9.71 -4.49 5.60
C THR A 125 8.57 -3.50 5.32
N HIS A 126 8.56 -2.91 4.12
CA HIS A 126 7.41 -2.19 3.61
C HIS A 126 6.52 -3.14 2.81
N ILE A 127 5.24 -3.19 3.11
CA ILE A 127 4.29 -4.11 2.49
C ILE A 127 3.17 -3.30 1.82
N GLY A 128 3.11 -3.36 0.49
CA GLY A 128 2.02 -2.79 -0.27
C GLY A 128 0.89 -3.81 -0.48
N ILE A 129 -0.34 -3.48 -0.06
CA ILE A 129 -1.55 -4.23 -0.41
C ILE A 129 -2.20 -3.49 -1.57
N MET A 130 -2.14 -4.08 -2.77
CA MET A 130 -2.46 -3.41 -4.02
C MET A 130 -3.84 -3.82 -4.56
N GLY A 131 -4.67 -2.84 -4.89
CA GLY A 131 -5.92 -3.06 -5.61
C GLY A 131 -5.76 -3.12 -7.13
N TYR A 132 -4.51 -3.10 -7.63
CA TYR A 132 -4.16 -3.18 -9.05
C TYR A 132 -2.84 -3.94 -9.23
N ASP A 133 -2.55 -4.38 -10.46
CA ASP A 133 -1.29 -5.05 -10.76
C ASP A 133 -0.16 -4.03 -10.89
N LEU A 134 0.82 -4.10 -9.99
CA LEU A 134 2.00 -3.23 -10.03
C LEU A 134 2.91 -3.59 -11.21
N PHE A 135 3.04 -4.89 -11.51
CA PHE A 135 3.86 -5.44 -12.59
C PHE A 135 3.01 -6.41 -13.45
N PRO A 136 2.19 -5.89 -14.37
CA PRO A 136 1.31 -6.73 -15.20
C PRO A 136 2.05 -7.78 -16.04
N GLU A 137 3.31 -7.51 -16.40
CA GLU A 137 4.17 -8.39 -17.20
C GLU A 137 4.71 -9.60 -16.41
N ARG A 138 4.63 -9.56 -15.09
CA ARG A 138 5.06 -10.64 -14.19
C ARG A 138 4.12 -10.71 -12.98
N PRO A 139 2.90 -11.20 -13.19
CA PRO A 139 1.88 -11.22 -12.14
C PRO A 139 2.25 -12.23 -11.06
N GLU A 140 2.16 -11.80 -9.80
CA GLU A 140 2.32 -12.62 -8.60
C GLU A 140 1.22 -12.25 -7.60
N PHE A 141 0.77 -13.21 -6.79
CA PHE A 141 -0.14 -12.93 -5.69
C PHE A 141 0.58 -12.20 -4.56
N TYR A 142 1.73 -12.75 -4.11
CA TYR A 142 2.53 -12.14 -3.07
C TYR A 142 4.02 -12.18 -3.42
N ALA A 143 4.53 -11.06 -3.91
CA ALA A 143 5.93 -10.89 -4.28
C ALA A 143 6.75 -10.34 -3.11
N LYS A 144 7.99 -10.87 -2.93
CA LYS A 144 8.93 -10.47 -1.88
C LYS A 144 10.25 -10.04 -2.50
N TYR A 145 10.66 -8.80 -2.25
CA TYR A 145 11.88 -8.20 -2.80
C TYR A 145 12.88 -7.89 -1.70
N LEU A 146 14.15 -8.24 -1.94
CA LEU A 146 15.29 -7.99 -1.07
C LEU A 146 16.46 -7.38 -1.88
N LEU A 147 17.37 -6.68 -1.20
CA LEU A 147 18.62 -6.24 -1.81
C LEU A 147 19.50 -7.46 -2.12
N SER A 148 19.88 -7.60 -3.37
CA SER A 148 20.71 -8.72 -3.83
C SER A 148 21.84 -8.27 -4.74
N ASN A 149 22.90 -9.09 -4.82
CA ASN A 149 23.98 -8.93 -5.78
C ASN A 149 23.44 -9.15 -7.21
N THR A 150 23.64 -8.18 -8.09
CA THR A 150 23.09 -8.22 -9.47
C THR A 150 23.70 -9.31 -10.36
N ARG A 151 24.85 -9.89 -9.97
CA ARG A 151 25.56 -10.95 -10.73
C ARG A 151 25.27 -12.35 -10.18
N THR A 152 25.26 -12.50 -8.85
CA THR A 152 25.16 -13.81 -8.18
C THR A 152 23.78 -14.08 -7.60
N HIS A 153 22.91 -13.05 -7.55
CA HIS A 153 21.60 -13.05 -6.89
C HIS A 153 21.65 -13.35 -5.39
N ALA A 154 22.84 -13.39 -4.78
CA ALA A 154 22.99 -13.56 -3.35
C ALA A 154 22.39 -12.34 -2.61
N VAL A 155 21.56 -12.61 -1.59
CA VAL A 155 20.98 -11.56 -0.74
C VAL A 155 22.10 -10.87 0.03
N TYR A 156 22.14 -9.52 -0.01
CA TYR A 156 23.15 -8.74 0.70
C TYR A 156 22.94 -8.83 2.22
N ALA A 157 21.73 -8.51 2.67
CA ALA A 157 21.29 -8.69 4.05
C ALA A 157 19.74 -8.65 4.10
N PRO A 158 19.08 -9.47 4.92
CA PRO A 158 17.63 -9.47 5.05
C PRO A 158 17.12 -8.34 5.97
N LEU A 159 17.74 -7.16 5.89
CA LEU A 159 17.41 -6.03 6.75
C LEU A 159 16.37 -5.10 6.14
N LEU A 160 16.29 -5.05 4.81
CA LEU A 160 15.37 -4.19 4.07
C LEU A 160 14.58 -5.03 3.07
N GLY A 161 13.27 -5.02 3.18
CA GLY A 161 12.37 -5.73 2.27
C GLY A 161 11.23 -4.88 1.77
N VAL A 162 10.81 -5.11 0.52
CA VAL A 162 9.54 -4.64 -0.03
C VAL A 162 8.73 -5.84 -0.42
N ASN A 163 7.51 -5.96 0.11
CA ASN A 163 6.58 -7.01 -0.30
C ASN A 163 5.36 -6.38 -0.97
N VAL A 164 4.78 -7.08 -1.92
CA VAL A 164 3.62 -6.62 -2.67
C VAL A 164 2.57 -7.73 -2.71
N LEU A 165 1.41 -7.47 -2.08
CA LEU A 165 0.24 -8.33 -2.14
C LEU A 165 -0.72 -7.78 -3.20
N SER A 166 -0.92 -8.51 -4.28
CA SER A 166 -1.82 -8.14 -5.39
C SER A 166 -3.20 -8.76 -5.17
N LEU A 167 -4.16 -7.97 -4.71
CA LEU A 167 -5.52 -8.44 -4.42
C LEU A 167 -6.23 -9.01 -5.65
N ASN A 168 -5.89 -8.54 -6.86
CA ASN A 168 -6.46 -9.02 -8.12
C ASN A 168 -5.88 -10.37 -8.59
N ARG A 169 -4.91 -10.95 -7.85
CA ARG A 169 -4.19 -12.16 -8.22
C ARG A 169 -4.32 -13.29 -7.19
N ILE A 170 -5.46 -13.36 -6.51
CA ILE A 170 -5.75 -14.46 -5.55
C ILE A 170 -5.69 -15.83 -6.22
N ASP A 171 -6.00 -15.90 -7.50
CA ASP A 171 -5.89 -17.10 -8.33
C ASP A 171 -4.46 -17.67 -8.42
N LEU A 172 -3.44 -16.83 -8.17
CA LEU A 172 -2.03 -17.21 -8.14
C LEU A 172 -1.52 -17.50 -6.72
N ALA A 173 -2.39 -17.53 -5.71
CA ALA A 173 -2.00 -17.84 -4.33
C ALA A 173 -1.40 -19.25 -4.23
N THR A 174 -0.20 -19.33 -3.66
CA THR A 174 0.51 -20.59 -3.44
C THR A 174 -0.09 -21.36 -2.28
N GLU A 175 0.28 -22.63 -2.11
CA GLU A 175 -0.14 -23.41 -0.94
C GLU A 175 0.40 -22.83 0.39
N GLU A 176 1.57 -22.14 0.35
CA GLU A 176 2.11 -21.43 1.51
C GLU A 176 1.22 -20.21 1.87
N ASP A 177 0.78 -19.44 0.86
CA ASP A 177 -0.12 -18.31 1.06
C ASP A 177 -1.47 -18.74 1.65
N LYS A 178 -2.03 -19.85 1.16
CA LYS A 178 -3.28 -20.42 1.69
C LYS A 178 -3.08 -20.96 3.11
N LYS A 179 -1.97 -21.63 3.38
CA LYS A 179 -1.66 -22.15 4.71
C LYS A 179 -1.55 -21.02 5.74
N SER A 180 -0.91 -19.90 5.38
CA SER A 180 -0.83 -18.71 6.24
C SER A 180 -2.15 -17.96 6.36
N GLY A 181 -3.13 -18.23 5.48
CA GLY A 181 -4.42 -17.55 5.37
C GLY A 181 -4.34 -16.20 4.68
N LEU A 182 -3.28 -15.95 3.92
CA LEU A 182 -3.12 -14.68 3.21
C LEU A 182 -4.17 -14.52 2.10
N ASP A 183 -4.60 -15.59 1.46
CA ASP A 183 -5.70 -15.58 0.49
C ASP A 183 -7.06 -15.28 1.14
N ASP A 184 -7.32 -15.76 2.38
CA ASP A 184 -8.52 -15.40 3.15
C ASP A 184 -8.54 -13.91 3.49
N TRP A 185 -7.37 -13.35 3.87
CA TRP A 185 -7.23 -11.91 4.06
C TRP A 185 -7.48 -11.13 2.78
N ALA A 186 -6.93 -11.58 1.64
CA ALA A 186 -7.16 -10.93 0.35
C ALA A 186 -8.65 -10.95 -0.03
N ARG A 187 -9.34 -12.08 0.19
CA ARG A 187 -10.80 -12.18 0.00
C ARG A 187 -11.56 -11.25 0.94
N MET A 188 -11.13 -11.11 2.20
CA MET A 188 -11.75 -10.19 3.16
C MET A 188 -11.60 -8.73 2.71
N PHE A 189 -10.46 -8.33 2.15
CA PHE A 189 -10.29 -6.99 1.55
C PHE A 189 -11.27 -6.76 0.40
N LEU A 190 -11.52 -7.77 -0.43
CA LEU A 190 -12.38 -7.67 -1.61
C LEU A 190 -13.86 -7.91 -1.31
N ALA A 191 -14.23 -8.46 -0.16
CA ALA A 191 -15.61 -8.75 0.20
C ALA A 191 -16.53 -7.52 0.03
N GLU A 192 -17.66 -7.70 -0.63
CA GLU A 192 -18.65 -6.66 -0.95
C GLU A 192 -19.94 -6.81 -0.16
N THR A 193 -20.20 -8.02 0.33
CA THR A 193 -21.42 -8.38 1.04
C THR A 193 -21.14 -8.96 2.41
N TRP A 194 -22.13 -8.85 3.30
CA TRP A 194 -22.04 -9.42 4.64
C TRP A 194 -21.99 -10.94 4.62
N GLU A 195 -22.59 -11.58 3.65
CA GLU A 195 -22.58 -13.04 3.46
C GLU A 195 -21.17 -13.55 3.17
N GLU A 196 -20.39 -12.81 2.35
CA GLU A 196 -18.97 -13.12 2.10
C GLU A 196 -18.13 -12.95 3.36
N VAL A 197 -18.30 -11.82 4.08
CA VAL A 197 -17.59 -11.55 5.35
C VAL A 197 -17.90 -12.63 6.38
N GLN A 198 -19.16 -13.03 6.54
CA GLN A 198 -19.58 -14.08 7.47
C GLN A 198 -18.91 -15.42 7.16
N THR A 199 -18.81 -15.75 5.88
CA THR A 199 -18.14 -16.99 5.45
C THR A 199 -16.68 -16.99 5.85
N LEU A 200 -15.94 -15.92 5.55
CA LEU A 200 -14.52 -15.77 5.88
C LEU A 200 -14.28 -15.70 7.41
N ALA A 201 -15.15 -15.00 8.12
CA ALA A 201 -15.05 -14.84 9.57
C ALA A 201 -15.21 -16.14 10.36
N ARG A 202 -15.81 -17.20 9.78
CA ARG A 202 -15.92 -18.51 10.42
C ARG A 202 -14.61 -19.27 10.47
N GLU A 203 -13.71 -19.00 9.53
CA GLU A 203 -12.48 -19.75 9.34
C GLU A 203 -11.37 -19.32 10.31
N ARG A 204 -11.35 -18.03 10.71
CA ARG A 204 -10.25 -17.44 11.48
C ARG A 204 -10.71 -16.41 12.49
N GLU A 205 -10.26 -16.52 13.73
CA GLU A 205 -10.57 -15.57 14.82
C GLU A 205 -10.18 -14.11 14.46
N ALA A 206 -9.06 -13.93 13.75
CA ALA A 206 -8.63 -12.60 13.33
C ALA A 206 -9.60 -11.95 12.32
N LEU A 207 -10.11 -12.73 11.35
CA LEU A 207 -11.11 -12.24 10.40
C LEU A 207 -12.46 -11.98 11.06
N GLN A 208 -12.78 -12.75 12.10
CA GLN A 208 -13.95 -12.54 12.93
C GLN A 208 -13.88 -11.19 13.67
N ALA A 209 -12.73 -10.87 14.27
CA ALA A 209 -12.52 -9.57 14.92
C ALA A 209 -12.62 -8.40 13.93
N VAL A 210 -12.13 -8.58 12.68
CA VAL A 210 -12.32 -7.61 11.60
C VAL A 210 -13.79 -7.44 11.26
N ALA A 211 -14.56 -8.53 11.14
CA ALA A 211 -15.99 -8.49 10.81
C ALA A 211 -16.80 -7.73 11.88
N GLU A 212 -16.47 -7.93 13.15
CA GLU A 212 -17.08 -7.19 14.27
C GLU A 212 -16.82 -5.69 14.14
N THR A 213 -15.54 -5.30 13.93
CA THR A 213 -15.18 -3.89 13.79
C THR A 213 -15.80 -3.26 12.54
N MET A 214 -15.85 -3.98 11.41
CA MET A 214 -16.55 -3.53 10.20
C MET A 214 -18.03 -3.31 10.45
N TYR A 215 -18.67 -4.22 11.20
CA TYR A 215 -20.09 -4.08 11.54
C TYR A 215 -20.35 -2.82 12.38
N ASP A 216 -19.56 -2.58 13.41
CA ASP A 216 -19.71 -1.41 14.29
C ASP A 216 -19.60 -0.08 13.52
N VAL A 217 -18.67 0.01 12.56
CA VAL A 217 -18.54 1.18 11.68
C VAL A 217 -19.74 1.33 10.76
N ASN A 218 -20.20 0.22 10.16
CA ASN A 218 -21.32 0.26 9.21
C ASN A 218 -22.69 0.45 9.88
N ALA A 219 -22.85 0.04 11.12
CA ALA A 219 -24.07 0.25 11.90
C ALA A 219 -24.21 1.71 12.38
N ASP A 220 -23.11 2.41 12.64
CA ASP A 220 -23.10 3.81 13.06
C ASP A 220 -23.07 4.77 11.85
N ALA A 221 -24.17 5.50 11.64
CA ALA A 221 -24.30 6.42 10.50
C ALA A 221 -23.25 7.54 10.49
N LYS A 222 -22.80 8.03 11.66
CA LYS A 222 -21.78 9.10 11.74
C LYS A 222 -20.41 8.55 11.39
N LYS A 223 -20.01 7.41 11.97
CA LYS A 223 -18.76 6.74 11.64
C LYS A 223 -18.73 6.44 10.13
N ARG A 224 -19.76 5.79 9.61
CA ARG A 224 -19.86 5.47 8.18
C ARG A 224 -19.66 6.68 7.28
N ALA A 225 -20.32 7.81 7.56
CA ALA A 225 -20.18 9.02 6.76
C ALA A 225 -18.74 9.57 6.76
N VAL A 226 -18.02 9.52 7.89
CA VAL A 226 -16.61 9.95 7.98
C VAL A 226 -15.70 9.06 7.12
N PHE A 227 -15.87 7.74 7.20
CA PHE A 227 -15.06 6.78 6.43
C PHE A 227 -15.32 6.90 4.91
N GLU A 228 -16.59 7.09 4.50
CA GLU A 228 -16.95 7.31 3.10
C GLU A 228 -16.40 8.63 2.56
N ALA A 229 -16.47 9.71 3.35
CA ALA A 229 -15.92 11.01 2.95
C ALA A 229 -14.40 10.93 2.74
N ARG A 230 -13.69 10.22 3.63
CA ARG A 230 -12.23 10.03 3.51
C ARG A 230 -11.86 9.22 2.26
N ARG A 231 -12.59 8.15 1.97
CA ARG A 231 -12.39 7.36 0.74
C ARG A 231 -12.51 8.22 -0.52
N LYS A 232 -13.61 9.00 -0.61
CA LYS A 232 -13.83 9.94 -1.74
C LYS A 232 -12.70 10.96 -1.87
N TYR A 233 -12.25 11.52 -0.74
CA TYR A 233 -11.13 12.46 -0.75
C TYR A 233 -9.85 11.83 -1.31
N ARG A 234 -9.48 10.63 -0.87
CA ARG A 234 -8.30 9.91 -1.39
C ARG A 234 -8.40 9.60 -2.87
N GLU A 235 -9.55 9.13 -3.32
CA GLU A 235 -9.81 8.86 -4.73
C GLU A 235 -9.55 10.13 -5.59
N ILE A 236 -10.16 11.25 -5.23
CA ILE A 236 -9.98 12.53 -5.93
C ILE A 236 -8.50 12.95 -5.91
N MET A 237 -7.84 12.92 -4.74
CA MET A 237 -6.45 13.34 -4.60
C MET A 237 -5.50 12.48 -5.42
N THR A 238 -5.69 11.16 -5.45
CA THR A 238 -4.84 10.26 -6.24
C THR A 238 -5.05 10.48 -7.74
N THR A 239 -6.30 10.60 -8.19
CA THR A 239 -6.62 10.89 -9.59
C THR A 239 -6.02 12.23 -10.04
N THR A 240 -6.17 13.27 -9.21
CA THR A 240 -5.60 14.60 -9.51
C THR A 240 -4.07 14.55 -9.59
N LYS A 241 -3.40 13.85 -8.67
CA LYS A 241 -1.94 13.71 -8.70
C LYS A 241 -1.45 12.99 -9.97
N ASN A 242 -2.13 11.92 -10.36
CA ASN A 242 -1.80 11.19 -11.58
C ASN A 242 -1.96 12.05 -12.83
N GLU A 243 -3.02 12.88 -12.89
CA GLU A 243 -3.25 13.78 -14.00
C GLU A 243 -2.19 14.90 -14.05
N ILE A 244 -1.81 15.47 -12.91
CA ILE A 244 -0.70 16.45 -12.84
C ILE A 244 0.58 15.81 -13.35
N ALA A 245 0.95 14.62 -12.88
CA ALA A 245 2.17 13.93 -13.31
C ALA A 245 2.16 13.63 -14.82
N ARG A 246 0.99 13.29 -15.40
CA ARG A 246 0.82 13.11 -16.84
C ARG A 246 1.09 14.41 -17.61
N LEU A 247 0.46 15.50 -17.16
CA LEU A 247 0.61 16.83 -17.81
C LEU A 247 2.04 17.38 -17.68
N GLU A 248 2.71 17.17 -16.56
CA GLU A 248 4.11 17.54 -16.37
C GLU A 248 5.01 16.80 -17.38
N LYS A 249 4.83 15.50 -17.54
CA LYS A 249 5.58 14.69 -18.52
C LYS A 249 5.33 15.15 -19.96
N GLU A 250 4.10 15.47 -20.31
CA GLU A 250 3.73 15.98 -21.62
C GLU A 250 4.37 17.38 -21.87
N ASN A 251 4.36 18.24 -20.85
CA ASN A 251 5.00 19.56 -20.92
C ASN A 251 6.51 19.44 -21.12
N ASP A 252 7.17 18.51 -20.44
CA ASP A 252 8.61 18.29 -20.62
C ASP A 252 8.95 17.78 -22.03
N GLN A 253 8.08 16.96 -22.64
CA GLN A 253 8.24 16.54 -24.03
C GLN A 253 8.12 17.73 -24.98
N TYR A 254 7.08 18.58 -24.82
CA TYR A 254 6.96 19.78 -25.64
C TYR A 254 8.14 20.75 -25.48
N ARG A 255 8.70 20.88 -24.29
CA ARG A 255 9.90 21.68 -24.07
C ARG A 255 11.10 21.15 -24.86
N GLN A 256 11.30 19.82 -24.86
CA GLN A 256 12.36 19.20 -25.64
C GLN A 256 12.17 19.47 -27.15
N GLU A 257 10.96 19.26 -27.68
CA GLU A 257 10.66 19.55 -29.08
C GLU A 257 10.92 21.03 -29.44
N VAL A 258 10.52 21.95 -28.56
CA VAL A 258 10.78 23.40 -28.77
C VAL A 258 12.28 23.70 -28.81
N ASP A 259 13.06 23.07 -27.94
CA ASP A 259 14.52 23.27 -27.91
C ASP A 259 15.19 22.68 -29.15
N GLU A 260 14.73 21.54 -29.67
CA GLU A 260 15.17 20.95 -30.95
C GLU A 260 14.87 21.93 -32.11
N TYR A 261 13.64 22.44 -32.22
CA TYR A 261 13.30 23.44 -33.24
C TYR A 261 14.13 24.74 -33.15
N ARG A 262 14.45 25.20 -31.95
CA ARG A 262 15.33 26.34 -31.75
C ARG A 262 16.74 26.09 -32.32
N GLN A 263 17.28 24.89 -32.06
CA GLN A 263 18.60 24.50 -32.60
C GLN A 263 18.58 24.47 -34.13
N GLU A 264 17.53 23.91 -34.74
CA GLU A 264 17.38 23.90 -36.19
C GLU A 264 17.29 25.33 -36.76
N VAL A 265 16.50 26.20 -36.16
CA VAL A 265 16.38 27.61 -36.57
C VAL A 265 17.72 28.31 -36.51
N ASP A 266 18.53 28.08 -35.47
CA ASP A 266 19.85 28.71 -35.34
C ASP A 266 20.82 28.17 -36.38
N GLN A 267 20.76 26.89 -36.73
CA GLN A 267 21.52 26.32 -37.86
C GLN A 267 21.14 26.96 -39.20
N TYR A 268 19.86 27.13 -39.48
CA TYR A 268 19.41 27.81 -40.67
C TYR A 268 19.85 29.27 -40.72
N ARG A 269 19.81 30.00 -39.61
CA ARG A 269 20.30 31.40 -39.50
C ARG A 269 21.80 31.48 -39.83
N GLN A 270 22.61 30.57 -39.28
CA GLN A 270 24.03 30.48 -39.58
C GLN A 270 24.27 30.23 -41.08
N ARG A 271 23.51 29.30 -41.65
CA ARG A 271 23.63 28.94 -43.06
C ARG A 271 23.24 30.10 -43.99
N ILE A 272 22.20 30.86 -43.60
CA ILE A 272 21.81 32.07 -44.35
C ILE A 272 22.94 33.09 -44.30
N ALA A 273 23.50 33.39 -43.13
CA ALA A 273 24.59 34.32 -42.96
C ALA A 273 25.84 33.95 -43.80
N GLU A 274 26.18 32.63 -43.83
CA GLU A 274 27.27 32.12 -44.68
C GLU A 274 27.00 32.39 -46.18
N LEU A 275 25.78 32.11 -46.63
CA LEU A 275 25.41 32.31 -48.04
C LEU A 275 25.38 33.79 -48.43
N GLU A 276 24.91 34.67 -47.56
CA GLU A 276 24.93 36.11 -47.76
C GLU A 276 26.35 36.64 -47.86
N ALA A 277 27.28 36.19 -47.00
CA ALA A 277 28.69 36.54 -47.06
C ALA A 277 29.34 36.07 -48.39
N GLN A 278 29.02 34.85 -48.85
CA GLN A 278 29.52 34.33 -50.15
C GLN A 278 28.98 35.08 -51.35
N LEU A 279 27.77 35.65 -51.26
CA LEU A 279 27.20 36.48 -52.31
C LEU A 279 27.84 37.88 -52.33
N ALA A 280 28.14 38.46 -51.18
CA ALA A 280 28.84 39.73 -51.07
C ALA A 280 30.27 39.70 -51.63
N ASP A 281 30.97 38.59 -51.41
CA ASP A 281 32.36 38.37 -51.96
C ASP A 281 32.40 38.19 -53.50
N LYS A 282 31.28 37.90 -54.14
CA LYS A 282 31.17 37.70 -55.58
C LYS A 282 30.67 38.93 -56.35
N SER A 283 30.29 39.99 -55.63
CA SER A 283 29.80 41.26 -56.18
C SER A 283 30.91 42.29 -56.24
#